data_381ed4603623fdb0efba7b0f8a103a5b
#
_entry.id   381ed4603623fdb0efba7b0f8a103a5b
#
_cell.length_a   1.000
_cell.length_b   1.000
_cell.length_c   1.000
_cell.angle_alpha   90.00
_cell.angle_beta   90.00
_cell.angle_gamma   90.00
#
_symmetry.space_group_name_H-M   'P 1'
#
loop_
_entity.id
_entity.type
_entity.pdbx_description
1 polymer ?
#
loop_
_entity_poly.entity_id
_entity_poly.type
_entity_poly.pdbx_seq_one_letter_code
_entity_poly.pdbx_strand_id
1 'polypeptide(L)'
;MVSAPGASGAAPSVEDPAALVARIQPAVEELRGLKFKRPVTVKTVSSAEARAYFSQRAKTEWPEERLRLDQRVYEQLGLLPAGFDLLGSILDVLEEQALGYYDPGTDVFSVVEGTLSSSLAPVLVAHELTHALDDQHFDLDAVMDSAEAEDDRSAAAAAVVEGSGTAVMTLFMVREMGAGRLSMEAMQDMQRNEAERAERLKAAPPVIQRGLIASYVLGMSFLFRGDARRIMLGIPAADFDQAFKDPPRSTEQILHAEKYWDEARQDSPPRLASVDLSNAIGPGWSLRGGGNLGELVLATMAGTGAPDMDGPDAVSPSHWTNRAAAGTAGDAYQHYANGSRSATILTTRWESEKDAAEFQDGLRSVPRSRSYRAGSAVVVLGGDDIGDAAAGVAAMALQHAGQ
;
A
#
# COMPACT_ATOMS: atom_id res chain seq x y z
N MET A 1 -39.36 -53.52 8.28
CA MET A 1 -38.95 -52.29 7.61
C MET A 1 -39.23 -51.11 8.54
N VAL A 2 -38.19 -50.58 9.17
CA VAL A 2 -38.31 -49.38 10.02
C VAL A 2 -37.54 -48.30 9.28
N SER A 3 -38.28 -47.30 8.78
CA SER A 3 -37.71 -46.10 8.12
C SER A 3 -37.09 -45.20 9.18
N ALA A 4 -35.78 -44.92 9.01
CA ALA A 4 -35.10 -43.93 9.79
C ALA A 4 -35.59 -42.51 9.34
N PRO A 5 -35.78 -41.55 10.26
CA PRO A 5 -36.12 -40.19 9.88
C PRO A 5 -34.87 -39.52 9.28
N GLY A 6 -35.00 -39.00 8.06
CA GLY A 6 -33.97 -38.20 7.42
C GLY A 6 -33.67 -36.95 8.24
N ALA A 7 -32.43 -36.78 8.62
CA ALA A 7 -31.94 -35.54 9.18
C ALA A 7 -32.00 -34.48 8.08
N SER A 8 -33.00 -33.59 8.14
CA SER A 8 -33.05 -32.34 7.39
C SER A 8 -31.92 -31.46 7.92
N GLY A 9 -30.78 -31.45 7.22
CA GLY A 9 -29.75 -30.46 7.44
C GLY A 9 -30.31 -29.10 7.08
N ALA A 10 -30.74 -28.30 8.06
CA ALA A 10 -31.01 -26.90 7.86
C ALA A 10 -29.73 -26.25 7.36
N ALA A 11 -29.79 -25.54 6.22
CA ALA A 11 -28.68 -24.68 5.79
C ALA A 11 -28.29 -23.76 6.97
N PRO A 12 -27.01 -23.53 7.22
CA PRO A 12 -26.60 -22.65 8.29
C PRO A 12 -27.29 -21.30 8.09
N SER A 13 -28.04 -20.84 9.09
CA SER A 13 -28.66 -19.52 9.08
C SER A 13 -27.52 -18.48 9.05
N VAL A 14 -27.53 -17.61 8.04
CA VAL A 14 -26.60 -16.49 7.96
C VAL A 14 -26.77 -15.65 9.22
N GLU A 15 -25.70 -15.44 9.99
CA GLU A 15 -25.72 -14.63 11.21
C GLU A 15 -26.06 -13.18 10.85
N ASP A 16 -26.89 -12.52 11.66
CA ASP A 16 -27.17 -11.09 11.49
C ASP A 16 -25.87 -10.26 11.62
N PRO A 17 -25.58 -9.33 10.69
CA PRO A 17 -24.34 -8.53 10.71
C PRO A 17 -24.11 -7.81 12.04
N ALA A 18 -25.15 -7.24 12.64
CA ALA A 18 -25.01 -6.53 13.91
C ALA A 18 -24.73 -7.49 15.07
N ALA A 19 -25.29 -8.70 15.06
CA ALA A 19 -24.99 -9.74 16.06
C ALA A 19 -23.54 -10.22 15.92
N LEU A 20 -23.05 -10.42 14.69
CA LEU A 20 -21.65 -10.79 14.42
C LEU A 20 -20.69 -9.71 14.94
N VAL A 21 -20.95 -8.43 14.62
CA VAL A 21 -20.15 -7.30 15.12
C VAL A 21 -20.14 -7.26 16.66
N ALA A 22 -21.29 -7.35 17.30
CA ALA A 22 -21.39 -7.33 18.77
C ALA A 22 -20.62 -8.48 19.43
N ARG A 23 -20.51 -9.64 18.77
CA ARG A 23 -19.75 -10.80 19.25
C ARG A 23 -18.25 -10.63 19.11
N ILE A 24 -17.77 -9.95 18.05
CA ILE A 24 -16.34 -9.78 17.73
C ILE A 24 -15.75 -8.57 18.42
N GLN A 25 -16.50 -7.50 18.57
CA GLN A 25 -16.07 -6.22 19.14
C GLN A 25 -15.23 -6.35 20.43
N PRO A 26 -15.61 -7.15 21.46
CA PRO A 26 -14.79 -7.26 22.67
C PRO A 26 -13.39 -7.84 22.42
N ALA A 27 -13.25 -8.73 21.45
CA ALA A 27 -11.95 -9.30 21.08
C ALA A 27 -11.07 -8.29 20.36
N VAL A 28 -11.62 -7.49 19.44
CA VAL A 28 -10.91 -6.41 18.76
C VAL A 28 -10.45 -5.37 19.78
N GLU A 29 -11.31 -4.93 20.69
CA GLU A 29 -10.96 -4.00 21.77
C GLU A 29 -9.80 -4.50 22.63
N GLU A 30 -9.80 -5.79 22.98
CA GLU A 30 -8.74 -6.40 23.78
C GLU A 30 -7.43 -6.48 23.00
N LEU A 31 -7.47 -6.92 21.74
CA LEU A 31 -6.29 -7.12 20.91
C LEU A 31 -5.65 -5.77 20.50
N ARG A 32 -6.49 -4.75 20.20
CA ARG A 32 -6.02 -3.40 19.86
C ARG A 32 -5.63 -2.58 21.10
N GLY A 33 -6.16 -2.93 22.25
CA GLY A 33 -5.94 -2.23 23.52
C GLY A 33 -6.70 -0.92 23.66
N LEU A 34 -7.78 -0.71 22.94
CA LEU A 34 -8.66 0.46 22.97
C LEU A 34 -10.11 0.04 23.20
N LYS A 35 -10.98 1.01 23.51
CA LYS A 35 -12.43 0.81 23.62
C LYS A 35 -13.16 1.68 22.62
N PHE A 36 -14.22 1.15 22.03
CA PHE A 36 -15.09 1.97 21.19
C PHE A 36 -15.70 3.12 22.00
N LYS A 37 -15.60 4.33 21.46
CA LYS A 37 -16.21 5.53 22.06
C LYS A 37 -17.70 5.64 21.77
N ARG A 38 -18.12 5.03 20.63
CA ARG A 38 -19.51 5.00 20.15
C ARG A 38 -19.78 3.68 19.44
N PRO A 39 -21.06 3.22 19.37
CA PRO A 39 -21.41 2.02 18.62
C PRO A 39 -21.07 2.19 17.14
N VAL A 40 -20.62 1.09 16.49
CA VAL A 40 -20.43 1.03 15.05
C VAL A 40 -21.75 0.76 14.37
N THR A 41 -22.13 1.60 13.42
CA THR A 41 -23.31 1.38 12.59
C THR A 41 -22.96 0.34 11.51
N VAL A 42 -23.80 -0.70 11.41
CA VAL A 42 -23.59 -1.79 10.44
C VAL A 42 -24.73 -1.81 9.43
N LYS A 43 -24.42 -1.94 8.15
CA LYS A 43 -25.42 -2.15 7.08
C LYS A 43 -24.96 -3.23 6.11
N THR A 44 -25.92 -3.87 5.45
CA THR A 44 -25.64 -4.76 4.31
C THR A 44 -25.82 -3.96 3.03
N VAL A 45 -24.89 -4.15 2.09
CA VAL A 45 -24.89 -3.51 0.78
C VAL A 45 -24.73 -4.55 -0.33
N SER A 46 -25.28 -4.29 -1.50
CA SER A 46 -25.02 -5.09 -2.69
C SER A 46 -23.62 -4.82 -3.24
N SER A 47 -23.08 -5.75 -4.05
CA SER A 47 -21.80 -5.54 -4.75
C SER A 47 -21.83 -4.29 -5.65
N ALA A 48 -23.00 -3.97 -6.24
CA ALA A 48 -23.16 -2.76 -7.06
C ALA A 48 -23.06 -1.46 -6.23
N GLU A 49 -23.60 -1.45 -5.01
CA GLU A 49 -23.47 -0.31 -4.09
C GLU A 49 -22.03 -0.16 -3.59
N ALA A 50 -21.37 -1.27 -3.28
CA ALA A 50 -19.95 -1.26 -2.90
C ALA A 50 -19.08 -0.70 -4.04
N ARG A 51 -19.29 -1.16 -5.28
CA ARG A 51 -18.59 -0.63 -6.47
C ARG A 51 -18.84 0.87 -6.65
N ALA A 52 -20.08 1.32 -6.48
CA ALA A 52 -20.43 2.74 -6.59
C ALA A 52 -19.70 3.58 -5.52
N TYR A 53 -19.62 3.07 -4.29
CA TYR A 53 -18.88 3.70 -3.20
C TYR A 53 -17.39 3.83 -3.55
N PHE A 54 -16.71 2.74 -3.94
CA PHE A 54 -15.28 2.78 -4.29
C PHE A 54 -15.02 3.68 -5.50
N SER A 55 -15.89 3.64 -6.52
CA SER A 55 -15.77 4.55 -7.66
C SER A 55 -15.90 6.02 -7.28
N GLN A 56 -16.79 6.34 -6.32
CA GLN A 56 -16.94 7.71 -5.84
C GLN A 56 -15.75 8.14 -4.99
N ARG A 57 -15.30 7.27 -4.09
CA ARG A 57 -14.14 7.53 -3.22
C ARG A 57 -12.87 7.71 -4.05
N ALA A 58 -12.63 6.85 -5.03
CA ALA A 58 -11.51 6.96 -5.95
C ALA A 58 -11.45 8.31 -6.68
N LYS A 59 -12.60 8.85 -7.11
CA LYS A 59 -12.65 10.18 -7.76
C LYS A 59 -12.32 11.33 -6.81
N THR A 60 -12.58 11.15 -5.53
CA THR A 60 -12.28 12.15 -4.50
C THR A 60 -10.82 12.08 -4.07
N GLU A 61 -10.31 10.88 -3.82
CA GLU A 61 -8.94 10.65 -3.36
C GLU A 61 -7.91 10.83 -4.50
N TRP A 62 -8.29 10.46 -5.72
CA TRP A 62 -7.42 10.60 -6.90
C TRP A 62 -8.10 11.46 -7.99
N PRO A 63 -7.95 12.79 -7.93
CA PRO A 63 -8.44 13.67 -8.97
C PRO A 63 -7.93 13.23 -10.35
N GLU A 64 -8.79 13.28 -11.36
CA GLU A 64 -8.50 12.76 -12.72
C GLU A 64 -7.18 13.32 -13.30
N GLU A 65 -6.89 14.59 -13.01
CA GLU A 65 -5.66 15.26 -13.45
C GLU A 65 -4.41 14.62 -12.80
N ARG A 66 -4.49 14.31 -11.49
CA ARG A 66 -3.42 13.66 -10.75
C ARG A 66 -3.20 12.24 -11.26
N LEU A 67 -4.26 11.48 -11.42
CA LEU A 67 -4.19 10.10 -11.90
C LEU A 67 -3.58 9.99 -13.31
N ARG A 68 -3.92 10.95 -14.20
CA ARG A 68 -3.30 11.02 -15.53
C ARG A 68 -1.82 11.36 -15.46
N LEU A 69 -1.42 12.22 -14.52
CA LEU A 69 -0.01 12.54 -14.27
C LEU A 69 0.74 11.27 -13.82
N ASP A 70 0.23 10.58 -12.81
CA ASP A 70 0.85 9.40 -12.24
C ASP A 70 0.97 8.27 -13.27
N GLN A 71 -0.08 8.04 -14.07
CA GLN A 71 -0.03 7.10 -15.18
C GLN A 71 1.10 7.45 -16.16
N ARG A 72 1.22 8.72 -16.54
CA ARG A 72 2.28 9.17 -17.46
C ARG A 72 3.67 9.03 -16.87
N VAL A 73 3.84 9.39 -15.61
CA VAL A 73 5.11 9.21 -14.89
C VAL A 73 5.50 7.74 -14.86
N TYR A 74 4.58 6.85 -14.50
CA TYR A 74 4.84 5.41 -14.41
C TYR A 74 5.11 4.78 -15.79
N GLU A 75 4.38 5.18 -16.84
CA GLU A 75 4.68 4.76 -18.23
C GLU A 75 6.09 5.19 -18.65
N GLN A 76 6.48 6.43 -18.36
CA GLN A 76 7.76 6.98 -18.77
C GLN A 76 8.95 6.43 -17.98
N LEU A 77 8.72 6.05 -16.73
CA LEU A 77 9.71 5.37 -15.90
C LEU A 77 9.73 3.85 -16.09
N GLY A 78 8.91 3.31 -17.01
CA GLY A 78 8.90 1.89 -17.35
C GLY A 78 8.20 1.00 -16.33
N LEU A 79 7.42 1.59 -15.41
CA LEU A 79 6.64 0.89 -14.39
C LEU A 79 5.29 0.37 -14.92
N LEU A 80 4.74 1.04 -15.95
CA LEU A 80 3.50 0.67 -16.62
C LEU A 80 3.71 0.53 -18.14
N PRO A 81 2.98 -0.35 -18.82
CA PRO A 81 2.88 -0.35 -20.27
C PRO A 81 2.26 0.97 -20.78
N ALA A 82 2.63 1.41 -21.97
CA ALA A 82 2.04 2.59 -22.59
C ALA A 82 0.53 2.40 -22.84
N GLY A 83 -0.28 3.36 -22.43
CA GLY A 83 -1.73 3.34 -22.58
C GLY A 83 -2.45 2.40 -21.59
N PHE A 84 -1.80 2.04 -20.49
CA PHE A 84 -2.41 1.24 -19.42
C PHE A 84 -3.54 2.01 -18.75
N ASP A 85 -4.68 1.35 -18.49
CA ASP A 85 -5.79 1.94 -17.71
C ASP A 85 -5.54 1.80 -16.21
N LEU A 86 -4.85 2.78 -15.64
CA LEU A 86 -4.49 2.77 -14.22
C LEU A 86 -5.74 2.83 -13.32
N LEU A 87 -6.70 3.71 -13.63
CA LEU A 87 -7.92 3.84 -12.82
C LEU A 87 -8.76 2.58 -12.87
N GLY A 88 -9.01 2.06 -14.09
CA GLY A 88 -9.77 0.83 -14.26
C GLY A 88 -9.13 -0.33 -13.49
N SER A 89 -7.82 -0.48 -13.56
CA SER A 89 -7.11 -1.53 -12.84
C SER A 89 -7.21 -1.41 -11.31
N ILE A 90 -7.12 -0.19 -10.77
CA ILE A 90 -7.29 0.06 -9.33
C ILE A 90 -8.73 -0.29 -8.90
N LEU A 91 -9.73 0.18 -9.65
CA LEU A 91 -11.13 -0.08 -9.34
C LEU A 91 -11.47 -1.58 -9.41
N ASP A 92 -10.96 -2.30 -10.40
CA ASP A 92 -11.17 -3.74 -10.53
C ASP A 92 -10.61 -4.49 -9.31
N VAL A 93 -9.42 -4.11 -8.84
CA VAL A 93 -8.83 -4.74 -7.65
C VAL A 93 -9.61 -4.41 -6.38
N LEU A 94 -10.01 -3.15 -6.18
CA LEU A 94 -10.81 -2.74 -5.02
C LEU A 94 -12.17 -3.45 -4.99
N GLU A 95 -12.82 -3.60 -6.13
CA GLU A 95 -14.10 -4.33 -6.23
C GLU A 95 -13.97 -5.81 -5.87
N GLU A 96 -12.92 -6.46 -6.36
CA GLU A 96 -12.70 -7.89 -6.10
C GLU A 96 -12.33 -8.19 -4.64
N GLN A 97 -11.73 -7.24 -3.94
CA GLN A 97 -11.32 -7.42 -2.54
C GLN A 97 -12.38 -7.02 -1.54
N ALA A 98 -13.40 -6.26 -1.95
CA ALA A 98 -14.41 -5.73 -1.06
C ALA A 98 -15.40 -6.79 -0.60
N LEU A 99 -15.12 -7.44 0.50
CA LEU A 99 -16.08 -8.27 1.26
C LEU A 99 -16.87 -7.45 2.28
N GLY A 100 -16.36 -6.32 2.65
CA GLY A 100 -16.91 -5.28 3.50
C GLY A 100 -15.96 -4.10 3.51
N TYR A 101 -16.38 -2.98 4.06
CA TYR A 101 -15.56 -1.79 4.23
C TYR A 101 -16.11 -0.89 5.34
N TYR A 102 -15.21 -0.28 6.07
CA TYR A 102 -15.53 0.83 6.97
C TYR A 102 -15.37 2.15 6.23
N ASP A 103 -16.31 3.05 6.42
CA ASP A 103 -16.30 4.40 5.86
C ASP A 103 -16.09 5.43 6.98
N PRO A 104 -14.88 6.01 7.13
CA PRO A 104 -14.58 6.99 8.18
C PRO A 104 -15.48 8.23 8.11
N GLY A 105 -15.80 8.70 6.89
CA GLY A 105 -16.63 9.88 6.69
C GLY A 105 -18.08 9.76 7.20
N THR A 106 -18.58 8.52 7.39
CA THR A 106 -19.96 8.25 7.86
C THR A 106 -20.04 7.39 9.11
N ASP A 107 -18.91 6.88 9.63
CA ASP A 107 -18.86 5.91 10.75
C ASP A 107 -19.64 4.61 10.48
N VAL A 108 -19.72 4.16 9.24
CA VAL A 108 -20.53 3.02 8.84
C VAL A 108 -19.65 1.87 8.35
N PHE A 109 -19.85 0.70 8.95
CA PHE A 109 -19.31 -0.56 8.44
C PHE A 109 -20.35 -1.18 7.47
N SER A 110 -19.98 -1.29 6.21
CA SER A 110 -20.77 -1.89 5.15
C SER A 110 -20.31 -3.31 4.88
N VAL A 111 -21.21 -4.29 4.98
CA VAL A 111 -20.94 -5.70 4.68
C VAL A 111 -21.55 -6.02 3.32
N VAL A 112 -20.77 -6.55 2.39
CA VAL A 112 -21.27 -6.94 1.06
C VAL A 112 -22.11 -8.21 1.19
N GLU A 113 -23.24 -8.27 0.49
CA GLU A 113 -24.13 -9.42 0.46
C GLU A 113 -23.37 -10.71 0.11
N GLY A 114 -23.68 -11.79 0.83
CA GLY A 114 -23.02 -13.09 0.64
C GLY A 114 -21.73 -13.29 1.46
N THR A 115 -21.04 -12.23 1.88
CA THR A 115 -19.80 -12.34 2.68
C THR A 115 -20.01 -13.08 3.99
N LEU A 116 -21.15 -12.82 4.67
CA LEU A 116 -21.45 -13.42 5.98
C LEU A 116 -21.72 -14.93 5.94
N SER A 117 -21.91 -15.52 4.77
CA SER A 117 -22.02 -16.96 4.61
C SER A 117 -20.64 -17.66 4.64
N SER A 118 -19.55 -16.91 4.59
CA SER A 118 -18.19 -17.45 4.71
C SER A 118 -17.83 -17.75 6.16
N SER A 119 -17.17 -18.88 6.39
CA SER A 119 -16.57 -19.23 7.70
C SER A 119 -15.50 -18.21 8.15
N LEU A 120 -15.05 -17.34 7.24
CA LEU A 120 -14.06 -16.28 7.47
C LEU A 120 -14.68 -14.92 7.78
N ALA A 121 -16.00 -14.78 7.68
CA ALA A 121 -16.66 -13.52 8.00
C ALA A 121 -16.21 -12.92 9.35
N PRO A 122 -16.03 -13.69 10.44
CA PRO A 122 -15.52 -13.15 11.70
C PRO A 122 -14.12 -12.53 11.59
N VAL A 123 -13.25 -13.11 10.79
CA VAL A 123 -11.86 -12.65 10.59
C VAL A 123 -11.85 -11.32 9.83
N LEU A 124 -12.66 -11.22 8.77
CA LEU A 124 -12.82 -9.99 7.98
C LEU A 124 -13.47 -8.87 8.80
N VAL A 125 -14.52 -9.21 9.57
CA VAL A 125 -15.17 -8.25 10.46
C VAL A 125 -14.21 -7.73 11.53
N ALA A 126 -13.26 -8.53 12.01
CA ALA A 126 -12.25 -8.06 12.94
C ALA A 126 -11.31 -7.02 12.31
N HIS A 127 -10.97 -7.15 11.02
CA HIS A 127 -10.20 -6.15 10.27
C HIS A 127 -10.95 -4.81 10.20
N GLU A 128 -12.18 -4.82 9.71
CA GLU A 128 -13.00 -3.62 9.51
C GLU A 128 -13.36 -2.93 10.85
N LEU A 129 -13.63 -3.72 11.88
CA LEU A 129 -13.86 -3.17 13.22
C LEU A 129 -12.60 -2.51 13.81
N THR A 130 -11.42 -2.95 13.39
CA THR A 130 -10.17 -2.28 13.78
C THR A 130 -10.08 -0.91 13.15
N HIS A 131 -10.43 -0.76 11.88
CA HIS A 131 -10.51 0.57 11.25
C HIS A 131 -11.52 1.47 11.97
N ALA A 132 -12.72 0.97 12.27
CA ALA A 132 -13.72 1.72 13.02
C ALA A 132 -13.24 2.13 14.42
N LEU A 133 -12.47 1.27 15.10
CA LEU A 133 -11.90 1.57 16.41
C LEU A 133 -10.78 2.60 16.31
N ASP A 134 -9.86 2.43 15.37
CA ASP A 134 -8.74 3.34 15.14
C ASP A 134 -9.23 4.72 14.71
N ASP A 135 -10.23 4.78 13.83
CA ASP A 135 -10.84 6.02 13.38
C ASP A 135 -11.43 6.82 14.54
N GLN A 136 -12.16 6.16 15.42
CA GLN A 136 -12.74 6.82 16.62
C GLN A 136 -11.68 7.41 17.54
N HIS A 137 -10.41 6.99 17.43
CA HIS A 137 -9.33 7.45 18.29
C HIS A 137 -8.32 8.38 17.60
N PHE A 138 -8.12 8.21 16.29
CA PHE A 138 -7.03 8.87 15.57
C PHE A 138 -7.49 9.66 14.34
N ASP A 139 -8.77 9.56 13.93
CA ASP A 139 -9.27 10.22 12.72
C ASP A 139 -8.48 9.79 11.48
N LEU A 140 -8.89 8.67 10.87
CA LEU A 140 -8.14 8.05 9.77
C LEU A 140 -8.03 8.96 8.55
N ASP A 141 -9.07 9.76 8.26
CA ASP A 141 -9.00 10.73 7.16
C ASP A 141 -7.91 11.78 7.46
N ALA A 142 -7.81 12.29 8.69
CA ALA A 142 -6.74 13.21 9.07
C ALA A 142 -5.33 12.58 9.00
N VAL A 143 -5.19 11.30 9.34
CA VAL A 143 -3.92 10.55 9.20
C VAL A 143 -3.51 10.49 7.73
N MET A 144 -4.44 10.17 6.83
CA MET A 144 -4.20 10.10 5.39
C MET A 144 -3.95 11.49 4.78
N ASP A 145 -4.77 12.48 5.11
CA ASP A 145 -4.65 13.87 4.62
C ASP A 145 -3.31 14.51 5.01
N SER A 146 -2.79 14.18 6.19
CA SER A 146 -1.48 14.69 6.63
C SER A 146 -0.32 14.25 5.71
N ALA A 147 -0.54 13.22 4.92
CA ALA A 147 0.43 12.60 4.03
C ALA A 147 0.24 12.96 2.54
N GLU A 148 -0.92 13.52 2.14
CA GLU A 148 -1.30 13.76 0.72
C GLU A 148 -0.31 14.58 -0.11
N ALA A 149 0.55 15.39 0.51
CA ALA A 149 1.52 16.20 -0.20
C ALA A 149 2.70 15.39 -0.78
N GLU A 150 2.86 14.12 -0.38
CA GLU A 150 4.01 13.27 -0.73
C GLU A 150 3.55 11.82 -0.96
N ASP A 151 3.72 11.29 -2.16
CA ASP A 151 3.22 9.97 -2.58
C ASP A 151 3.75 8.82 -1.70
N ASP A 152 5.05 8.82 -1.40
CA ASP A 152 5.67 7.80 -0.56
C ASP A 152 5.21 7.86 0.90
N ARG A 153 4.97 9.07 1.41
CA ARG A 153 4.42 9.27 2.74
C ARG A 153 2.97 8.79 2.84
N SER A 154 2.17 9.02 1.80
CA SER A 154 0.80 8.51 1.72
C SER A 154 0.79 6.97 1.71
N ALA A 155 1.71 6.34 0.98
CA ALA A 155 1.86 4.89 0.99
C ALA A 155 2.28 4.36 2.38
N ALA A 156 3.15 5.08 3.10
CA ALA A 156 3.55 4.72 4.46
C ALA A 156 2.40 4.90 5.48
N ALA A 157 1.60 5.96 5.36
CA ALA A 157 0.41 6.16 6.18
C ALA A 157 -0.65 5.07 5.94
N ALA A 158 -0.92 4.73 4.67
CA ALA A 158 -1.79 3.62 4.31
C ALA A 158 -1.30 2.28 4.90
N ALA A 159 0.01 2.05 4.95
CA ALA A 159 0.58 0.87 5.58
C ALA A 159 0.35 0.83 7.11
N VAL A 160 0.28 1.97 7.79
CA VAL A 160 -0.10 1.99 9.22
C VAL A 160 -1.56 1.62 9.39
N VAL A 161 -2.46 2.20 8.60
CA VAL A 161 -3.91 1.98 8.67
C VAL A 161 -4.23 0.52 8.36
N GLU A 162 -3.84 0.03 7.18
CA GLU A 162 -4.10 -1.34 6.75
C GLU A 162 -3.32 -2.37 7.57
N GLY A 163 -2.12 -2.01 7.98
CA GLY A 163 -1.29 -2.82 8.86
C GLY A 163 -1.91 -3.05 10.23
N SER A 164 -2.60 -2.04 10.81
CA SER A 164 -3.34 -2.16 12.06
C SER A 164 -4.49 -3.16 11.92
N GLY A 165 -5.34 -3.01 10.90
CA GLY A 165 -6.42 -3.93 10.59
C GLY A 165 -5.91 -5.36 10.42
N THR A 166 -4.85 -5.53 9.61
CA THR A 166 -4.26 -6.85 9.32
C THR A 166 -3.60 -7.48 10.54
N ALA A 167 -2.92 -6.69 11.38
CA ALA A 167 -2.29 -7.18 12.59
C ALA A 167 -3.34 -7.70 13.60
N VAL A 168 -4.38 -6.90 13.87
CA VAL A 168 -5.47 -7.31 14.78
C VAL A 168 -6.23 -8.51 14.22
N MET A 169 -6.53 -8.52 12.91
CA MET A 169 -7.12 -9.65 12.20
C MET A 169 -6.29 -10.93 12.39
N THR A 170 -4.98 -10.85 12.23
CA THR A 170 -4.05 -11.99 12.40
C THR A 170 -4.05 -12.48 13.84
N LEU A 171 -3.96 -11.59 14.82
CA LEU A 171 -4.03 -11.93 16.23
C LEU A 171 -5.38 -12.55 16.61
N PHE A 172 -6.48 -12.02 16.06
CA PHE A 172 -7.82 -12.57 16.21
C PHE A 172 -7.91 -14.00 15.64
N MET A 173 -7.39 -14.21 14.44
CA MET A 173 -7.36 -15.52 13.80
C MET A 173 -6.59 -16.55 14.66
N VAL A 174 -5.41 -16.21 15.15
CA VAL A 174 -4.61 -17.08 16.05
C VAL A 174 -5.39 -17.42 17.32
N ARG A 175 -6.07 -16.44 17.92
CA ARG A 175 -6.92 -16.63 19.10
C ARG A 175 -8.08 -17.57 18.82
N GLU A 176 -8.80 -17.40 17.70
CA GLU A 176 -9.96 -18.23 17.33
C GLU A 176 -9.54 -19.67 16.99
N MET A 177 -8.38 -19.86 16.37
CA MET A 177 -7.78 -21.17 16.14
C MET A 177 -7.41 -21.85 17.47
N GLY A 178 -6.74 -21.14 18.36
CA GLY A 178 -6.35 -21.66 19.68
C GLY A 178 -7.56 -22.06 20.55
N ALA A 179 -8.69 -21.39 20.36
CA ALA A 179 -9.96 -21.70 21.02
C ALA A 179 -10.81 -22.76 20.28
N GLY A 180 -10.35 -23.28 19.14
CA GLY A 180 -11.07 -24.28 18.33
C GLY A 180 -12.34 -23.74 17.65
N ARG A 181 -12.50 -22.43 17.52
CA ARG A 181 -13.63 -21.79 16.85
C ARG A 181 -13.39 -21.54 15.35
N LEU A 182 -12.14 -21.55 14.91
CA LEU A 182 -11.77 -21.53 13.51
C LEU A 182 -11.20 -22.89 13.14
N SER A 183 -11.83 -23.58 12.18
CA SER A 183 -11.44 -24.93 11.78
C SER A 183 -10.30 -24.93 10.75
N MET A 184 -9.59 -26.05 10.63
CA MET A 184 -8.60 -26.26 9.57
C MET A 184 -9.23 -26.20 8.17
N GLU A 185 -10.50 -26.60 8.03
CA GLU A 185 -11.22 -26.50 6.77
C GLU A 185 -11.46 -25.04 6.38
N ALA A 186 -11.86 -24.19 7.32
CA ALA A 186 -11.97 -22.75 7.10
C ALA A 186 -10.63 -22.12 6.67
N MET A 187 -9.51 -22.54 7.26
CA MET A 187 -8.18 -22.10 6.87
C MET A 187 -7.82 -22.51 5.43
N GLN A 188 -8.15 -23.73 5.04
CA GLN A 188 -7.93 -24.20 3.66
C GLN A 188 -8.81 -23.44 2.66
N ASP A 189 -10.04 -23.11 3.03
CA ASP A 189 -10.92 -22.27 2.21
C ASP A 189 -10.34 -20.88 2.04
N MET A 190 -9.77 -20.29 3.10
CA MET A 190 -9.06 -19.01 3.03
C MET A 190 -7.89 -19.09 2.04
N GLN A 191 -7.03 -20.08 2.19
CA GLN A 191 -5.88 -20.23 1.30
C GLN A 191 -6.31 -20.39 -0.17
N ARG A 192 -7.40 -21.13 -0.44
CA ARG A 192 -7.93 -21.24 -1.81
C ARG A 192 -8.43 -19.90 -2.34
N ASN A 193 -9.20 -19.17 -1.56
CA ASN A 193 -9.74 -17.86 -1.95
C ASN A 193 -8.63 -16.84 -2.18
N GLU A 194 -7.60 -16.83 -1.32
CA GLU A 194 -6.44 -15.95 -1.47
C GLU A 194 -5.61 -16.32 -2.71
N ALA A 195 -5.42 -17.63 -2.99
CA ALA A 195 -4.74 -18.06 -4.20
C ALA A 195 -5.49 -17.62 -5.48
N GLU A 196 -6.83 -17.72 -5.50
CA GLU A 196 -7.64 -17.25 -6.63
C GLU A 196 -7.54 -15.73 -6.82
N ARG A 197 -7.52 -14.96 -5.74
CA ARG A 197 -7.31 -13.49 -5.78
C ARG A 197 -5.92 -13.14 -6.27
N ALA A 198 -4.90 -13.83 -5.76
CA ALA A 198 -3.51 -13.64 -6.19
C ALA A 198 -3.34 -13.91 -7.69
N GLU A 199 -3.99 -14.96 -8.24
CA GLU A 199 -3.95 -15.24 -9.69
C GLU A 199 -4.55 -14.10 -10.51
N ARG A 200 -5.67 -13.52 -10.08
CA ARG A 200 -6.27 -12.36 -10.77
C ARG A 200 -5.37 -11.13 -10.70
N LEU A 201 -4.78 -10.89 -9.52
CA LEU A 201 -3.86 -9.77 -9.32
C LEU A 201 -2.57 -9.89 -10.16
N LYS A 202 -2.13 -11.12 -10.49
CA LYS A 202 -0.95 -11.36 -11.37
C LYS A 202 -1.10 -10.75 -12.77
N ALA A 203 -2.32 -10.45 -13.21
CA ALA A 203 -2.55 -9.76 -14.48
C ALA A 203 -2.19 -8.26 -14.44
N ALA A 204 -2.18 -7.65 -13.25
CA ALA A 204 -1.80 -6.25 -13.08
C ALA A 204 -0.27 -6.07 -13.14
N PRO A 205 0.25 -4.91 -13.56
CA PRO A 205 1.68 -4.60 -13.49
C PRO A 205 2.25 -4.71 -12.07
N PRO A 206 3.54 -5.09 -11.92
CA PRO A 206 4.15 -5.28 -10.59
C PRO A 206 3.99 -4.08 -9.64
N VAL A 207 4.08 -2.85 -10.14
CA VAL A 207 3.93 -1.64 -9.32
C VAL A 207 2.54 -1.55 -8.69
N ILE A 208 1.49 -1.97 -9.40
CA ILE A 208 0.12 -2.01 -8.89
C ILE A 208 -0.04 -3.13 -7.86
N GLN A 209 0.41 -4.35 -8.21
CA GLN A 209 0.35 -5.49 -7.30
C GLN A 209 1.05 -5.17 -5.98
N ARG A 210 2.26 -4.65 -6.04
CA ARG A 210 3.08 -4.33 -4.86
C ARG A 210 2.46 -3.21 -4.04
N GLY A 211 2.02 -2.12 -4.67
CA GLY A 211 1.38 -1.00 -3.98
C GLY A 211 0.15 -1.41 -3.18
N LEU A 212 -0.70 -2.28 -3.75
CA LEU A 212 -1.93 -2.74 -3.10
C LEU A 212 -1.66 -3.73 -1.95
N ILE A 213 -0.76 -4.68 -2.14
CA ILE A 213 -0.51 -5.72 -1.12
C ILE A 213 0.39 -5.19 0.00
N ALA A 214 1.32 -4.30 -0.33
CA ALA A 214 2.32 -3.80 0.61
C ALA A 214 1.70 -3.15 1.86
N SER A 215 0.64 -2.35 1.69
CA SER A 215 -0.02 -1.69 2.81
C SER A 215 -0.49 -2.69 3.88
N TYR A 216 -1.01 -3.83 3.48
CA TYR A 216 -1.46 -4.89 4.40
C TYR A 216 -0.28 -5.64 5.01
N VAL A 217 0.55 -6.23 4.16
CA VAL A 217 1.59 -7.18 4.57
C VAL A 217 2.76 -6.48 5.25
N LEU A 218 3.28 -5.42 4.63
CA LEU A 218 4.40 -4.67 5.20
C LEU A 218 3.95 -3.81 6.38
N GLY A 219 2.74 -3.25 6.34
CA GLY A 219 2.18 -2.51 7.46
C GLY A 219 2.05 -3.38 8.71
N MET A 220 1.55 -4.61 8.57
CA MET A 220 1.54 -5.59 9.64
C MET A 220 2.96 -5.92 10.11
N SER A 221 3.88 -6.21 9.19
CA SER A 221 5.28 -6.52 9.53
C SER A 221 5.97 -5.36 10.27
N PHE A 222 5.70 -4.12 9.86
CA PHE A 222 6.19 -2.92 10.51
C PHE A 222 5.71 -2.80 11.96
N LEU A 223 4.43 -3.04 12.24
CA LEU A 223 3.86 -3.05 13.59
C LEU A 223 4.41 -4.21 14.44
N PHE A 224 4.69 -5.35 13.83
CA PHE A 224 5.44 -6.43 14.48
C PHE A 224 6.95 -6.14 14.60
N ARG A 225 7.43 -4.98 14.14
CA ARG A 225 8.84 -4.58 14.12
C ARG A 225 9.74 -5.60 13.42
N GLY A 226 9.24 -6.25 12.36
CA GLY A 226 9.93 -7.34 11.65
C GLY A 226 10.12 -8.63 12.46
N ASP A 227 9.52 -8.74 13.65
CA ASP A 227 9.65 -9.91 14.53
C ASP A 227 8.38 -10.77 14.50
N ALA A 228 8.40 -11.85 13.73
CA ALA A 228 7.27 -12.78 13.60
C ALA A 228 6.83 -13.41 14.93
N ARG A 229 7.71 -13.44 15.97
CA ARG A 229 7.33 -13.95 17.31
C ARG A 229 6.23 -13.09 17.95
N ARG A 230 6.10 -11.83 17.55
CA ARG A 230 5.04 -10.94 18.04
C ARG A 230 3.64 -11.36 17.59
N ILE A 231 3.51 -12.21 16.57
CA ILE A 231 2.23 -12.85 16.21
C ILE A 231 1.70 -13.69 17.39
N MET A 232 2.59 -14.31 18.15
CA MET A 232 2.22 -15.12 19.33
C MET A 232 2.23 -14.30 20.63
N LEU A 233 3.06 -13.27 20.72
CA LEU A 233 3.24 -12.45 21.92
C LEU A 233 2.26 -11.26 21.98
N GLY A 234 1.66 -10.90 20.86
CA GLY A 234 0.85 -9.69 20.70
C GLY A 234 1.70 -8.43 20.44
N ILE A 235 1.01 -7.34 20.11
CA ILE A 235 1.59 -6.00 19.92
C ILE A 235 1.15 -5.15 21.11
N PRO A 236 2.06 -4.43 21.79
CA PRO A 236 1.67 -3.46 22.79
C PRO A 236 0.77 -2.36 22.18
N ALA A 237 -0.31 -2.00 22.86
CA ALA A 237 -1.19 -0.91 22.41
C ALA A 237 -0.43 0.39 22.11
N ALA A 238 0.61 0.68 22.90
CA ALA A 238 1.46 1.85 22.69
C ALA A 238 2.19 1.86 21.34
N ASP A 239 2.53 0.70 20.78
CA ASP A 239 3.19 0.61 19.47
C ASP A 239 2.21 1.00 18.35
N PHE A 240 0.95 0.51 18.40
CA PHE A 240 -0.10 0.97 17.49
C PHE A 240 -0.32 2.47 17.62
N ASP A 241 -0.52 2.95 18.84
CA ASP A 241 -0.82 4.36 19.13
C ASP A 241 0.30 5.29 18.64
N GLN A 242 1.56 4.89 18.79
CA GLN A 242 2.71 5.65 18.30
C GLN A 242 2.66 5.76 16.78
N ALA A 243 2.43 4.65 16.07
CA ALA A 243 2.38 4.65 14.61
C ALA A 243 1.27 5.54 14.04
N PHE A 244 0.13 5.68 14.74
CA PHE A 244 -0.93 6.62 14.34
C PHE A 244 -0.65 8.08 14.70
N LYS A 245 0.00 8.34 15.85
CA LYS A 245 0.31 9.70 16.32
C LYS A 245 1.48 10.35 15.59
N ASP A 246 2.45 9.56 15.19
CA ASP A 246 3.63 9.99 14.41
C ASP A 246 3.87 8.97 13.28
N PRO A 247 3.06 8.98 12.21
CA PRO A 247 3.18 7.99 11.16
C PRO A 247 4.57 8.00 10.50
N PRO A 248 5.04 6.83 10.04
CA PRO A 248 6.28 6.75 9.27
C PRO A 248 6.20 7.64 8.03
N ARG A 249 7.33 8.20 7.63
CA ARG A 249 7.41 9.23 6.60
C ARG A 249 7.82 8.69 5.23
N SER A 250 8.07 7.38 5.13
CA SER A 250 8.48 6.74 3.89
C SER A 250 8.21 5.26 3.90
N THR A 251 8.10 4.67 2.72
CA THR A 251 8.07 3.20 2.57
C THR A 251 9.40 2.56 3.00
N GLU A 252 10.50 3.31 3.00
CA GLU A 252 11.76 2.85 3.57
C GLU A 252 11.62 2.53 5.06
N GLN A 253 10.98 3.39 5.85
CA GLN A 253 10.73 3.13 7.28
C GLN A 253 9.77 1.95 7.51
N ILE A 254 8.88 1.67 6.56
CA ILE A 254 8.02 0.48 6.58
C ILE A 254 8.82 -0.79 6.27
N LEU A 255 9.71 -0.74 5.28
CA LEU A 255 10.57 -1.85 4.86
C LEU A 255 11.67 -2.16 5.87
N HIS A 256 12.21 -1.12 6.49
CA HIS A 256 13.30 -1.15 7.46
C HIS A 256 12.78 -0.64 8.82
N ALA A 257 11.96 -1.44 9.50
CA ALA A 257 11.25 -1.04 10.71
C ALA A 257 12.16 -0.47 11.81
N GLU A 258 13.45 -0.84 11.84
CA GLU A 258 14.45 -0.27 12.74
C GLU A 258 14.71 1.22 12.47
N LYS A 259 14.53 1.71 11.24
CA LYS A 259 14.66 3.14 10.89
C LYS A 259 13.54 4.01 11.47
N TYR A 260 12.51 3.39 12.02
CA TYR A 260 11.43 4.08 12.74
C TYR A 260 11.45 3.76 14.25
N TRP A 261 11.56 2.47 14.61
CA TRP A 261 11.37 2.00 15.98
C TRP A 261 12.62 2.06 16.87
N ASP A 262 13.84 2.11 16.30
CA ASP A 262 15.09 2.17 17.05
C ASP A 262 15.62 3.61 17.04
N GLU A 263 15.55 4.31 18.18
CA GLU A 263 16.00 5.71 18.31
C GLU A 263 17.44 5.93 17.82
N ALA A 264 18.30 4.91 17.93
CA ALA A 264 19.69 5.00 17.47
C ALA A 264 19.85 4.86 15.95
N ARG A 265 18.80 4.37 15.26
CA ARG A 265 18.77 4.12 13.82
C ARG A 265 17.69 4.93 13.09
N GLN A 266 16.95 5.75 13.83
CA GLN A 266 15.92 6.58 13.22
C GLN A 266 16.48 7.36 12.05
N ASP A 267 15.85 7.15 10.90
CA ASP A 267 16.16 7.83 9.67
C ASP A 267 14.86 8.33 9.03
N SER A 268 14.85 9.60 8.70
CA SER A 268 13.74 10.22 7.95
C SER A 268 14.32 10.73 6.65
N PRO A 269 13.88 10.22 5.51
CA PRO A 269 14.43 10.64 4.23
C PRO A 269 14.30 12.16 4.08
N PRO A 270 15.39 12.85 3.67
CA PRO A 270 15.33 14.28 3.43
C PRO A 270 14.42 14.56 2.23
N ARG A 271 13.66 15.63 2.31
CA ARG A 271 12.92 16.13 1.15
C ARG A 271 13.91 16.69 0.14
N LEU A 272 13.98 16.08 -1.04
CA LEU A 272 14.79 16.64 -2.11
C LEU A 272 14.16 17.92 -2.66
N ALA A 273 14.95 18.97 -2.72
CA ALA A 273 14.49 20.23 -3.32
C ALA A 273 14.20 20.03 -4.81
N SER A 274 13.00 20.37 -5.23
CA SER A 274 12.59 20.33 -6.62
C SER A 274 12.89 21.67 -7.27
N VAL A 275 13.63 21.66 -8.38
CA VAL A 275 13.98 22.86 -9.17
C VAL A 275 13.31 22.73 -10.53
N ASP A 276 12.57 23.78 -10.94
CA ASP A 276 11.96 23.80 -12.27
C ASP A 276 13.02 23.85 -13.36
N LEU A 277 13.13 22.79 -14.12
CA LEU A 277 14.08 22.61 -15.22
C LEU A 277 13.49 22.95 -16.61
N SER A 278 12.28 23.52 -16.68
CA SER A 278 11.60 23.87 -17.93
C SER A 278 12.50 24.64 -18.90
N ASN A 279 13.22 25.64 -18.40
CA ASN A 279 14.15 26.44 -19.21
C ASN A 279 15.35 25.64 -19.72
N ALA A 280 15.83 24.69 -18.94
CA ALA A 280 16.96 23.83 -19.32
C ALA A 280 16.56 22.80 -20.38
N ILE A 281 15.32 22.30 -20.33
CA ILE A 281 14.77 21.40 -21.33
C ILE A 281 14.59 22.14 -22.67
N GLY A 282 14.11 23.41 -22.63
CA GLY A 282 14.01 24.24 -23.82
C GLY A 282 12.67 24.96 -23.99
N PRO A 283 12.52 25.74 -25.07
CA PRO A 283 11.32 26.52 -25.30
C PRO A 283 10.04 25.70 -25.41
N GLY A 284 8.97 26.15 -24.75
CA GLY A 284 7.65 25.54 -24.78
C GLY A 284 7.44 24.39 -23.80
N TRP A 285 8.48 23.98 -23.07
CA TRP A 285 8.32 23.02 -21.97
C TRP A 285 7.82 23.71 -20.70
N SER A 286 6.97 23.04 -19.96
CA SER A 286 6.44 23.52 -18.68
C SER A 286 6.26 22.39 -17.69
N LEU A 287 6.55 22.67 -16.42
CA LEU A 287 6.28 21.74 -15.32
C LEU A 287 4.77 21.51 -15.19
N ARG A 288 4.36 20.25 -15.06
CA ARG A 288 2.96 19.83 -14.91
C ARG A 288 2.66 19.29 -13.53
N GLY A 289 3.65 18.81 -12.83
CA GLY A 289 3.56 18.28 -11.48
C GLY A 289 4.79 17.52 -11.08
N GLY A 290 4.77 17.01 -9.86
CA GLY A 290 5.85 16.24 -9.28
C GLY A 290 5.41 15.52 -8.02
N GLY A 291 6.31 14.74 -7.46
CA GLY A 291 6.12 13.95 -6.24
C GLY A 291 7.38 13.16 -5.93
N ASN A 292 7.22 12.09 -5.17
CA ASN A 292 8.28 11.13 -4.91
C ASN A 292 7.77 9.68 -5.06
N LEU A 293 8.66 8.71 -5.18
CA LEU A 293 8.32 7.31 -5.43
C LEU A 293 8.53 6.43 -4.20
N GLY A 294 9.56 6.70 -3.40
CA GLY A 294 9.98 5.90 -2.27
C GLY A 294 10.63 4.57 -2.63
N GLU A 295 11.20 3.90 -1.63
CA GLU A 295 11.96 2.67 -1.82
C GLU A 295 11.14 1.55 -2.47
N LEU A 296 9.88 1.39 -2.09
CA LEU A 296 9.01 0.32 -2.60
C LEU A 296 8.85 0.39 -4.14
N VAL A 297 8.65 1.59 -4.68
CA VAL A 297 8.51 1.80 -6.12
C VAL A 297 9.86 1.77 -6.81
N LEU A 298 10.91 2.36 -6.20
CA LEU A 298 12.27 2.29 -6.73
C LEU A 298 12.78 0.85 -6.83
N ALA A 299 12.44 -0.02 -5.86
CA ALA A 299 12.76 -1.45 -5.92
C ALA A 299 12.07 -2.14 -7.12
N THR A 300 10.81 -1.78 -7.39
CA THR A 300 10.09 -2.28 -8.55
C THR A 300 10.74 -1.82 -9.85
N MET A 301 11.11 -0.55 -9.93
CA MET A 301 11.81 0.04 -11.09
C MET A 301 13.16 -0.62 -11.33
N ALA A 302 13.89 -0.98 -10.26
CA ALA A 302 15.19 -1.67 -10.33
C ALA A 302 15.10 -3.19 -10.49
N GLY A 303 13.93 -3.71 -10.89
CA GLY A 303 13.76 -5.09 -11.32
C GLY A 303 13.15 -6.05 -10.29
N THR A 304 12.65 -5.58 -9.15
CA THR A 304 11.87 -6.42 -8.25
C THR A 304 10.49 -6.66 -8.87
N GLY A 305 10.20 -7.92 -9.20
CA GLY A 305 8.90 -8.34 -9.71
C GLY A 305 7.79 -8.30 -8.67
N ALA A 306 6.61 -8.79 -9.03
CA ALA A 306 5.55 -9.02 -8.07
C ALA A 306 6.03 -9.98 -6.96
N PRO A 307 5.59 -9.78 -5.70
CA PRO A 307 5.97 -10.67 -4.62
C PRO A 307 5.36 -12.07 -4.83
N ASP A 308 6.12 -13.11 -4.50
CA ASP A 308 5.58 -14.46 -4.38
C ASP A 308 4.79 -14.56 -3.08
N MET A 309 3.47 -14.47 -3.18
CA MET A 309 2.58 -14.52 -2.02
C MET A 309 2.31 -15.95 -1.51
N ASP A 310 2.74 -16.97 -2.26
CA ASP A 310 2.53 -18.37 -1.90
C ASP A 310 3.62 -18.90 -0.95
N GLY A 311 4.70 -18.14 -0.77
CA GLY A 311 5.83 -18.53 0.07
C GLY A 311 5.73 -18.07 1.53
N PRO A 312 6.39 -18.78 2.48
CA PRO A 312 6.43 -18.38 3.89
C PRO A 312 7.13 -17.01 4.11
N ASP A 313 7.84 -16.56 3.12
CA ASP A 313 8.62 -15.31 3.15
C ASP A 313 7.85 -14.10 2.62
N ALA A 314 6.59 -14.29 2.19
CA ALA A 314 5.76 -13.20 1.65
C ALA A 314 5.64 -12.00 2.61
N VAL A 315 5.64 -12.27 3.92
CA VAL A 315 5.58 -11.23 4.96
C VAL A 315 6.95 -10.64 5.31
N SER A 316 8.04 -11.15 4.71
CA SER A 316 9.39 -10.63 4.97
C SER A 316 9.68 -9.37 4.15
N PRO A 317 10.01 -8.23 4.78
CA PRO A 317 10.32 -7.00 4.07
C PRO A 317 11.42 -7.15 3.00
N SER A 318 12.37 -8.09 3.20
CA SER A 318 13.46 -8.34 2.25
C SER A 318 13.02 -8.82 0.86
N HIS A 319 11.78 -9.32 0.72
CA HIS A 319 11.21 -9.69 -0.58
C HIS A 319 10.54 -8.51 -1.30
N TRP A 320 10.38 -7.40 -0.57
CA TRP A 320 9.72 -6.20 -1.07
C TRP A 320 10.70 -5.10 -1.48
N THR A 321 11.96 -5.26 -1.16
CA THR A 321 13.05 -4.40 -1.62
C THR A 321 14.13 -5.23 -2.31
N ASN A 322 15.18 -4.59 -2.80
CA ASN A 322 16.34 -5.26 -3.37
C ASN A 322 17.59 -4.41 -3.11
N ARG A 323 18.76 -5.00 -3.39
CA ARG A 323 20.05 -4.31 -3.17
C ARG A 323 20.17 -3.01 -3.96
N ALA A 324 19.47 -2.87 -5.08
CA ALA A 324 19.53 -1.66 -5.90
C ALA A 324 18.67 -0.52 -5.35
N ALA A 325 17.67 -0.81 -4.50
CA ALA A 325 16.80 0.19 -3.90
C ALA A 325 17.09 0.45 -2.42
N ALA A 326 17.64 -0.55 -1.72
CA ALA A 326 18.08 -0.38 -0.34
C ALA A 326 19.19 0.67 -0.24
N GLY A 327 19.13 1.52 0.79
CA GLY A 327 20.03 2.66 0.96
C GLY A 327 19.61 3.91 0.17
N THR A 328 18.33 3.99 -0.23
CA THR A 328 17.76 5.25 -0.73
C THR A 328 17.78 6.30 0.38
N ALA A 329 18.18 7.53 0.05
CA ALA A 329 18.20 8.67 0.96
C ALA A 329 17.21 9.75 0.47
N GLY A 330 16.24 9.36 -0.34
CA GLY A 330 15.17 10.21 -0.85
C GLY A 330 15.18 10.34 -2.37
N ASP A 331 14.02 10.73 -2.89
CA ASP A 331 13.83 10.96 -4.30
C ASP A 331 12.81 12.09 -4.56
N ALA A 332 12.82 12.59 -5.77
CA ALA A 332 11.80 13.49 -6.29
C ALA A 332 11.68 13.31 -7.81
N TYR A 333 10.45 13.29 -8.32
CA TYR A 333 10.23 13.36 -9.75
C TYR A 333 9.51 14.64 -10.14
N GLN A 334 9.73 15.05 -11.39
CA GLN A 334 9.07 16.18 -12.04
C GLN A 334 8.65 15.78 -13.44
N HIS A 335 7.39 16.07 -13.77
CA HIS A 335 6.82 15.78 -15.08
C HIS A 335 6.66 17.07 -15.88
N TYR A 336 7.15 17.07 -17.10
CA TYR A 336 7.14 18.21 -18.03
C TYR A 336 6.39 17.86 -19.30
N ALA A 337 5.73 18.87 -19.90
CA ALA A 337 5.06 18.71 -21.18
C ALA A 337 5.30 19.90 -22.11
N ASN A 338 5.27 19.60 -23.43
CA ASN A 338 5.33 20.55 -24.53
C ASN A 338 4.43 20.05 -25.68
N GLY A 339 3.19 20.54 -25.74
CA GLY A 339 2.17 20.02 -26.65
C GLY A 339 1.86 18.55 -26.37
N SER A 340 2.09 17.67 -27.34
CA SER A 340 1.91 16.22 -27.20
C SER A 340 3.14 15.48 -26.63
N ARG A 341 4.28 16.16 -26.52
CA ARG A 341 5.51 15.59 -25.96
C ARG A 341 5.53 15.74 -24.45
N SER A 342 6.06 14.75 -23.76
CA SER A 342 6.24 14.81 -22.31
C SER A 342 7.48 14.04 -21.85
N ALA A 343 8.06 14.46 -20.72
CA ALA A 343 9.24 13.87 -20.13
C ALA A 343 9.15 13.90 -18.61
N THR A 344 9.63 12.84 -17.95
CA THR A 344 9.77 12.76 -16.50
C THR A 344 11.25 12.77 -16.13
N ILE A 345 11.60 13.59 -15.16
CA ILE A 345 12.92 13.67 -14.56
C ILE A 345 12.79 13.17 -13.13
N LEU A 346 13.37 12.00 -12.86
CA LEU A 346 13.47 11.44 -11.52
C LEU A 346 14.88 11.70 -10.98
N THR A 347 14.98 12.34 -9.84
CA THR A 347 16.22 12.57 -9.12
C THR A 347 16.20 11.75 -7.85
N THR A 348 17.23 10.94 -7.61
CA THR A 348 17.36 10.10 -6.41
C THR A 348 18.67 10.40 -5.69
N ARG A 349 18.66 10.30 -4.37
CA ARG A 349 19.84 10.38 -3.52
C ARG A 349 19.99 9.06 -2.75
N TRP A 350 21.23 8.69 -2.48
CA TRP A 350 21.59 7.41 -1.89
C TRP A 350 22.52 7.62 -0.69
N GLU A 351 22.49 6.71 0.27
CA GLU A 351 23.36 6.76 1.46
C GLU A 351 24.83 6.70 1.08
N SER A 352 25.17 6.01 -0.02
CA SER A 352 26.53 5.94 -0.52
C SER A 352 26.62 5.98 -2.06
N GLU A 353 27.82 6.28 -2.57
CA GLU A 353 28.09 6.19 -4.02
C GLU A 353 27.96 4.75 -4.55
N LYS A 354 28.15 3.75 -3.69
CA LYS A 354 27.97 2.34 -4.03
C LYS A 354 26.48 2.05 -4.28
N ASP A 355 25.60 2.50 -3.40
CA ASP A 355 24.15 2.29 -3.53
C ASP A 355 23.61 3.00 -4.77
N ALA A 356 24.09 4.23 -5.04
CA ALA A 356 23.79 4.94 -6.28
C ALA A 356 24.23 4.17 -7.54
N ALA A 357 25.37 3.50 -7.49
CA ALA A 357 25.85 2.68 -8.60
C ALA A 357 25.01 1.40 -8.76
N GLU A 358 24.64 0.75 -7.68
CA GLU A 358 23.79 -0.44 -7.68
C GLU A 358 22.40 -0.13 -8.24
N PHE A 359 21.81 1.01 -7.88
CA PHE A 359 20.55 1.46 -8.49
C PHE A 359 20.70 1.73 -9.99
N GLN A 360 21.72 2.50 -10.39
CA GLN A 360 21.97 2.77 -11.80
C GLN A 360 22.15 1.48 -12.62
N ASP A 361 22.81 0.48 -12.07
CA ASP A 361 22.99 -0.82 -12.70
C ASP A 361 21.65 -1.58 -12.81
N GLY A 362 20.78 -1.51 -11.81
CA GLY A 362 19.43 -2.08 -11.82
C GLY A 362 18.54 -1.49 -12.92
N LEU A 363 18.75 -0.22 -13.27
CA LEU A 363 17.97 0.46 -14.32
C LEU A 363 18.28 0.01 -15.75
N ARG A 364 19.32 -0.79 -15.97
CA ARG A 364 19.71 -1.23 -17.34
C ARG A 364 18.62 -2.00 -18.06
N SER A 365 17.68 -2.58 -17.34
CA SER A 365 16.52 -3.28 -17.91
C SER A 365 15.33 -2.38 -18.18
N VAL A 366 15.34 -1.11 -17.73
CA VAL A 366 14.22 -0.17 -17.90
C VAL A 366 14.21 0.41 -19.31
N PRO A 367 13.19 0.11 -20.14
CA PRO A 367 13.14 0.58 -21.51
C PRO A 367 13.05 2.12 -21.60
N ARG A 368 13.73 2.71 -22.57
CA ARG A 368 13.63 4.15 -22.92
C ARG A 368 14.04 5.14 -21.83
N SER A 369 14.66 4.68 -20.74
CA SER A 369 15.22 5.58 -19.74
C SER A 369 16.70 5.83 -19.97
N ARG A 370 17.17 7.02 -19.65
CA ARG A 370 18.59 7.37 -19.59
C ARG A 370 18.91 7.73 -18.15
N SER A 371 19.99 7.18 -17.62
CA SER A 371 20.43 7.50 -16.26
C SER A 371 21.80 8.16 -16.25
N TYR A 372 21.97 9.11 -15.35
CA TYR A 372 23.20 9.87 -15.12
C TYR A 372 23.49 9.83 -13.63
N ARG A 373 24.77 9.70 -13.25
CA ARG A 373 25.18 9.62 -11.85
C ARG A 373 26.33 10.58 -11.55
N ALA A 374 26.27 11.22 -10.38
CA ALA A 374 27.38 11.97 -9.80
C ALA A 374 27.40 11.73 -8.28
N GLY A 375 28.50 11.16 -7.80
CA GLY A 375 28.61 10.76 -6.40
C GLY A 375 27.49 9.80 -5.99
N SER A 376 26.76 10.17 -4.93
CA SER A 376 25.61 9.44 -4.40
C SER A 376 24.26 9.86 -4.97
N ALA A 377 24.23 10.62 -6.08
CA ALA A 377 23.00 11.02 -6.75
C ALA A 377 22.85 10.36 -8.12
N VAL A 378 21.60 9.97 -8.48
CA VAL A 378 21.26 9.45 -9.81
C VAL A 378 20.08 10.24 -10.34
N VAL A 379 20.14 10.63 -11.63
CA VAL A 379 19.03 11.23 -12.36
C VAL A 379 18.61 10.28 -13.48
N VAL A 380 17.30 10.02 -13.56
CA VAL A 380 16.69 9.23 -14.62
C VAL A 380 15.81 10.12 -15.47
N LEU A 381 16.00 10.08 -16.78
CA LEU A 381 15.17 10.77 -17.77
C LEU A 381 14.31 9.73 -18.48
N GLY A 382 12.99 9.83 -18.31
CA GLY A 382 12.00 8.99 -18.97
C GLY A 382 11.12 9.78 -19.94
N GLY A 383 10.50 9.08 -20.89
CA GLY A 383 9.57 9.67 -21.85
C GLY A 383 10.20 10.10 -23.18
N ASP A 384 9.67 11.18 -23.76
CA ASP A 384 10.12 11.67 -25.04
C ASP A 384 11.55 12.21 -24.98
N ASP A 385 12.28 12.02 -26.05
CA ASP A 385 13.65 12.51 -26.15
C ASP A 385 13.68 14.04 -26.13
N ILE A 386 14.34 14.59 -25.09
CA ILE A 386 14.60 16.03 -24.96
C ILE A 386 15.87 16.47 -25.71
N GLY A 387 16.43 15.57 -26.52
CA GLY A 387 17.55 15.86 -27.42
C GLY A 387 18.84 16.25 -26.72
N ASP A 388 19.54 17.25 -27.25
CA ASP A 388 20.82 17.73 -26.74
C ASP A 388 20.73 18.34 -25.32
N ALA A 389 19.54 18.73 -24.89
CA ALA A 389 19.31 19.24 -23.52
C ALA A 389 19.51 18.16 -22.43
N ALA A 390 19.40 16.85 -22.76
CA ALA A 390 19.37 15.77 -21.79
C ALA A 390 20.56 15.80 -20.80
N ALA A 391 21.78 15.94 -21.30
CA ALA A 391 22.99 15.97 -20.46
C ALA A 391 23.05 17.23 -19.57
N GLY A 392 22.63 18.39 -20.10
CA GLY A 392 22.57 19.64 -19.34
C GLY A 392 21.51 19.60 -18.25
N VAL A 393 20.33 19.09 -18.56
CA VAL A 393 19.23 18.89 -17.61
C VAL A 393 19.65 17.95 -16.48
N ALA A 394 20.26 16.82 -16.83
CA ALA A 394 20.76 15.86 -15.83
C ALA A 394 21.85 16.47 -14.94
N ALA A 395 22.79 17.24 -15.51
CA ALA A 395 23.83 17.90 -14.74
C ALA A 395 23.24 18.93 -13.73
N MET A 396 22.25 19.70 -14.14
CA MET A 396 21.55 20.65 -13.25
C MET A 396 20.79 19.92 -12.15
N ALA A 397 20.05 18.85 -12.47
CA ALA A 397 19.32 18.05 -11.48
C ALA A 397 20.30 17.42 -10.46
N LEU A 398 21.43 16.84 -10.91
CA LEU A 398 22.47 16.28 -10.04
C LEU A 398 23.11 17.32 -9.12
N GLN A 399 23.33 18.54 -9.62
CA GLN A 399 23.89 19.63 -8.81
C GLN A 399 22.93 20.01 -7.65
N HIS A 400 21.63 20.03 -7.89
CA HIS A 400 20.63 20.32 -6.86
C HIS A 400 20.43 19.14 -5.88
N ALA A 401 20.53 17.91 -6.33
CA ALA A 401 20.45 16.73 -5.46
C ALA A 401 21.63 16.64 -4.47
N GLY A 402 22.76 17.28 -4.78
CA GLY A 402 23.95 17.30 -3.92
C GLY A 402 23.93 18.37 -2.83
N GLN A 403 22.94 19.28 -2.84
CA GLN A 403 22.76 20.34 -1.85
C GLN A 403 21.81 19.91 -0.74
#